data_4ffea54d3737ecc4a38296d1a678ac86
#
_entry.id   4ffea54d3737ecc4a38296d1a678ac86
#
_cell.length_a   1.000
_cell.length_b   1.000
_cell.length_c   1.000
_cell.angle_alpha   90.00
_cell.angle_beta   90.00
_cell.angle_gamma   90.00
#
_symmetry.space_group_name_H-M   'P 1'
#
loop_
_entity.id
_entity.type
_entity.pdbx_description
1 polymer ?
#
loop_
_entity_poly.entity_id
_entity_poly.type
_entity_poly.pdbx_seq_one_letter_code
_entity_poly.pdbx_strand_id
1 'polypeptide(L)'
;MKEKFLNLLKKPITNSYLSNISKKTIKKEFFYNLSVVFDKKNYLVSLANPISPKKQYTSKYAHRASQSITMNQSFKKIALKLQKKFKPSFSLEIGSNDGVFIKNFSKKKIIAVEPCSNLARITNKLGYVTYDKFWNKEL
;
A
#
# COMPACT_ATOMS: atom_id res chain seq x y z
N MET A 1 -4.47 -2.84 28.18
CA MET A 1 -3.13 -2.25 28.51
C MET A 1 -2.16 -2.62 27.39
N LYS A 2 -1.52 -1.63 26.80
CA LYS A 2 -0.54 -1.85 25.71
C LYS A 2 0.85 -2.03 26.31
N GLU A 3 1.55 -3.08 25.91
CA GLU A 3 2.89 -3.42 26.35
C GLU A 3 3.85 -3.33 25.16
N LYS A 4 4.91 -2.53 25.29
CA LYS A 4 5.96 -2.44 24.28
C LYS A 4 6.90 -3.62 24.44
N PHE A 5 7.03 -4.47 23.42
CA PHE A 5 7.90 -5.63 23.45
C PHE A 5 9.04 -5.59 22.42
N LEU A 6 8.98 -4.65 21.45
CA LEU A 6 10.05 -4.49 20.46
C LEU A 6 10.30 -3.01 20.20
N ASN A 7 11.57 -2.61 20.17
CA ASN A 7 12.00 -1.27 19.80
C ASN A 7 13.16 -1.36 18.81
N LEU A 8 12.91 -0.98 17.57
CA LEU A 8 13.90 -0.95 16.49
C LEU A 8 14.58 0.41 16.35
N LEU A 9 14.40 1.29 17.33
CA LEU A 9 14.93 2.64 17.36
C LEU A 9 14.43 3.52 16.20
N LYS A 10 15.19 4.58 15.88
CA LYS A 10 14.87 5.49 14.77
C LYS A 10 15.14 4.83 13.43
N LYS A 11 14.14 4.80 12.55
CA LYS A 11 14.22 4.27 11.19
C LYS A 11 13.67 5.28 10.19
N PRO A 12 14.21 5.33 8.95
CA PRO A 12 13.60 6.09 7.87
C PRO A 12 12.29 5.44 7.41
N ILE A 13 11.51 6.18 6.62
CA ILE A 13 10.28 5.63 6.03
C ILE A 13 10.65 4.61 4.96
N THR A 14 10.04 3.43 5.04
CA THR A 14 10.17 2.38 4.03
C THR A 14 9.68 2.85 2.66
N ASN A 15 10.39 2.46 1.59
CA ASN A 15 10.08 2.81 0.20
C ASN A 15 10.16 4.31 -0.13
N SER A 16 10.79 5.11 0.75
CA SER A 16 11.09 6.51 0.50
C SER A 16 12.58 6.65 0.17
N TYR A 17 12.95 6.43 -1.10
CA TYR A 17 14.34 6.51 -1.53
C TYR A 17 14.76 7.95 -1.79
N LEU A 18 16.00 8.27 -1.40
CA LEU A 18 16.63 9.54 -1.72
C LEU A 18 17.03 9.55 -3.21
N SER A 19 16.56 10.54 -3.95
CA SER A 19 16.91 10.70 -5.37
C SER A 19 18.35 11.16 -5.58
N ASN A 20 18.95 11.77 -4.57
CA ASN A 20 20.34 12.21 -4.58
C ASN A 20 20.92 12.09 -3.16
N ILE A 21 22.12 11.51 -3.05
CA ILE A 21 22.80 11.33 -1.76
C ILE A 21 23.78 12.52 -1.58
N SER A 22 23.36 13.47 -0.74
CA SER A 22 24.18 14.60 -0.31
C SER A 22 24.03 14.82 1.19
N LYS A 23 24.99 15.49 1.83
CA LYS A 23 24.87 15.86 3.26
C LYS A 23 23.57 16.63 3.57
N LYS A 24 23.08 17.43 2.62
CA LYS A 24 21.84 18.20 2.74
C LYS A 24 20.60 17.30 2.69
N THR A 25 20.55 16.31 1.78
CA THR A 25 19.41 15.37 1.66
C THR A 25 19.35 14.41 2.83
N ILE A 26 20.48 13.88 3.28
CA ILE A 26 20.56 13.02 4.47
C ILE A 26 20.08 13.74 5.73
N LYS A 27 20.49 15.01 5.94
CA LYS A 27 20.01 15.80 7.07
C LYS A 27 18.51 16.10 7.06
N LYS A 28 17.86 16.07 5.91
CA LYS A 28 16.42 16.31 5.73
C LYS A 28 15.59 15.03 5.75
N GLU A 29 16.23 13.87 5.82
CA GLU A 29 15.51 12.61 5.86
C GLU A 29 14.67 12.49 7.13
N PHE A 30 13.44 12.04 6.98
CA PHE A 30 12.54 11.86 8.10
C PHE A 30 12.74 10.51 8.78
N PHE A 31 13.05 10.55 10.06
CA PHE A 31 13.18 9.37 10.91
C PHE A 31 12.07 9.32 11.94
N TYR A 32 11.62 8.12 12.28
CA TYR A 32 10.62 7.90 13.32
C TYR A 32 10.99 6.70 14.21
N ASN A 33 10.49 6.70 15.43
CA ASN A 33 10.68 5.61 16.37
C ASN A 33 9.83 4.40 15.97
N LEU A 34 10.48 3.33 15.50
CA LEU A 34 9.79 2.10 15.13
C LEU A 34 9.72 1.18 16.34
N SER A 35 8.62 1.24 17.06
CA SER A 35 8.33 0.41 18.23
C SER A 35 7.05 -0.36 18.04
N VAL A 36 6.99 -1.58 18.55
CA VAL A 36 5.85 -2.47 18.47
C VAL A 36 5.27 -2.70 19.86
N VAL A 37 3.94 -2.65 19.95
CA VAL A 37 3.19 -2.89 21.18
C VAL A 37 2.21 -4.04 20.98
N PHE A 38 2.00 -4.78 22.04
CA PHE A 38 0.95 -5.78 22.17
C PHE A 38 -0.16 -5.24 23.07
N ASP A 39 -1.38 -5.28 22.62
CA ASP A 39 -2.53 -4.89 23.42
C ASP A 39 -3.20 -6.13 24.04
N LYS A 40 -3.05 -6.30 25.36
CA LYS A 40 -3.60 -7.43 26.11
C LYS A 40 -5.14 -7.48 26.11
N LYS A 41 -5.82 -6.36 25.78
CA LYS A 41 -7.29 -6.29 25.78
C LYS A 41 -7.90 -6.91 24.52
N ASN A 42 -7.26 -6.71 23.37
CA ASN A 42 -7.77 -7.18 22.07
C ASN A 42 -6.80 -8.11 21.32
N TYR A 43 -5.68 -8.45 21.97
CA TYR A 43 -4.63 -9.32 21.44
C TYR A 43 -4.00 -8.84 20.13
N LEU A 44 -4.07 -7.55 19.84
CA LEU A 44 -3.48 -6.97 18.62
C LEU A 44 -2.02 -6.56 18.84
N VAL A 45 -1.20 -6.90 17.86
CA VAL A 45 0.15 -6.37 17.69
C VAL A 45 0.07 -5.17 16.75
N SER A 46 0.61 -4.03 17.15
CA SER A 46 0.56 -2.80 16.35
C SER A 46 1.80 -1.92 16.58
N LEU A 47 1.98 -0.92 15.72
CA LEU A 47 2.98 0.10 15.96
C LEU A 47 2.57 1.00 17.13
N ALA A 48 3.52 1.31 18.02
CA ALA A 48 3.29 2.23 19.14
C ALA A 48 2.96 3.65 18.65
N ASN A 49 3.70 4.10 17.64
CA ASN A 49 3.58 5.43 17.04
C ASN A 49 3.49 5.29 15.52
N PRO A 50 2.31 4.99 14.95
CA PRO A 50 2.16 4.91 13.51
C PRO A 50 2.37 6.28 12.86
N ILE A 51 3.12 6.30 11.77
CA ILE A 51 3.28 7.51 10.96
C ILE A 51 2.01 7.79 10.15
N SER A 52 1.79 9.06 9.83
CA SER A 52 0.68 9.44 8.96
C SER A 52 0.78 8.73 7.60
N PRO A 53 -0.29 8.07 7.11
CA PRO A 53 -0.31 7.47 5.78
C PRO A 53 0.08 8.43 4.66
N LYS A 54 -0.26 9.71 4.77
CA LYS A 54 0.12 10.75 3.80
C LYS A 54 1.64 10.98 3.70
N LYS A 55 2.41 10.65 4.75
CA LYS A 55 3.88 10.68 4.71
C LYS A 55 4.47 9.43 4.07
N GLN A 56 3.81 8.30 4.23
CA GLN A 56 4.28 7.01 3.72
C GLN A 56 3.90 6.77 2.26
N TYR A 57 2.65 7.05 1.90
CA TYR A 57 2.09 6.82 0.56
C TYR A 57 2.08 8.13 -0.22
N THR A 58 3.17 8.37 -0.95
CA THR A 58 3.39 9.61 -1.72
C THR A 58 3.44 9.33 -3.21
N SER A 59 3.46 10.38 -4.02
CA SER A 59 3.67 10.28 -5.48
C SER A 59 5.04 9.72 -5.89
N LYS A 60 5.95 9.46 -4.94
CA LYS A 60 7.28 8.87 -5.15
C LYS A 60 7.40 7.47 -4.56
N TYR A 61 6.30 6.85 -4.19
CA TYR A 61 6.32 5.50 -3.61
C TYR A 61 6.92 4.49 -4.59
N ALA A 62 8.02 3.84 -4.19
CA ALA A 62 8.85 3.08 -5.11
C ALA A 62 8.46 1.61 -5.25
N HIS A 63 7.81 1.03 -4.23
CA HIS A 63 7.46 -0.39 -4.25
C HIS A 63 6.36 -0.68 -5.27
N ARG A 64 6.63 -1.66 -6.16
CA ARG A 64 5.70 -2.17 -7.17
C ARG A 64 5.48 -3.65 -6.95
N ALA A 65 4.26 -4.01 -6.59
CA ALA A 65 3.90 -5.40 -6.29
C ALA A 65 4.00 -6.31 -7.52
N SER A 66 3.79 -5.77 -8.73
CA SER A 66 3.87 -6.54 -9.98
C SER A 66 5.28 -7.02 -10.33
N GLN A 67 6.33 -6.47 -9.73
CA GLN A 67 7.71 -6.90 -9.95
C GLN A 67 8.03 -8.25 -9.31
N SER A 68 7.23 -8.71 -8.36
CA SER A 68 7.39 -10.03 -7.74
C SER A 68 6.61 -11.10 -8.50
N ILE A 69 7.29 -12.11 -9.01
CA ILE A 69 6.68 -13.28 -9.67
C ILE A 69 5.70 -13.97 -8.73
N THR A 70 6.11 -14.18 -7.48
CA THR A 70 5.28 -14.83 -6.44
C THR A 70 4.02 -14.03 -6.17
N MET A 71 4.10 -12.69 -6.06
CA MET A 71 2.91 -11.85 -5.87
C MET A 71 1.98 -11.91 -7.08
N ASN A 72 2.52 -11.85 -8.30
CA ASN A 72 1.71 -11.99 -9.52
C ASN A 72 0.91 -13.29 -9.53
N GLN A 73 1.55 -14.41 -9.24
CA GLN A 73 0.91 -15.73 -9.19
C GLN A 73 -0.14 -15.81 -8.07
N SER A 74 0.19 -15.33 -6.87
CA SER A 74 -0.72 -15.33 -5.72
C SER A 74 -1.95 -14.46 -5.95
N PHE A 75 -1.78 -13.23 -6.43
CA PHE A 75 -2.90 -12.33 -6.70
C PHE A 75 -3.78 -12.85 -7.84
N LYS A 76 -3.19 -13.43 -8.89
CA LYS A 76 -3.97 -14.10 -9.95
C LYS A 76 -4.82 -15.24 -9.37
N LYS A 77 -4.22 -16.11 -8.56
CA LYS A 77 -4.93 -17.23 -7.92
C LYS A 77 -6.07 -16.76 -7.03
N ILE A 78 -5.83 -15.72 -6.22
CA ILE A 78 -6.84 -15.12 -5.34
C ILE A 78 -7.97 -14.50 -6.17
N ALA A 79 -7.65 -13.71 -7.18
CA ALA A 79 -8.64 -13.05 -8.04
C ALA A 79 -9.57 -14.07 -8.71
N LEU A 80 -9.03 -15.14 -9.29
CA LEU A 80 -9.81 -16.21 -9.91
C LEU A 80 -10.70 -16.93 -8.89
N LYS A 81 -10.18 -17.21 -7.69
CA LYS A 81 -10.96 -17.84 -6.60
C LYS A 81 -12.13 -16.96 -6.16
N LEU A 82 -11.91 -15.64 -5.98
CA LEU A 82 -12.95 -14.70 -5.58
C LEU A 82 -14.03 -14.56 -6.67
N GLN A 83 -13.64 -14.41 -7.94
CA GLN A 83 -14.56 -14.34 -9.06
C GLN A 83 -15.43 -15.61 -9.18
N LYS A 84 -14.81 -16.79 -9.03
CA LYS A 84 -15.55 -18.08 -9.05
C LYS A 84 -16.53 -18.20 -7.88
N LYS A 85 -16.10 -17.82 -6.66
CA LYS A 85 -16.89 -17.98 -5.44
C LYS A 85 -18.04 -16.98 -5.35
N PHE A 86 -17.77 -15.72 -5.63
CA PHE A 86 -18.74 -14.63 -5.39
C PHE A 86 -19.46 -14.14 -6.64
N LYS A 87 -18.92 -14.42 -7.83
CA LYS A 87 -19.46 -13.98 -9.14
C LYS A 87 -19.87 -12.51 -9.13
N PRO A 88 -19.00 -11.58 -8.67
CA PRO A 88 -19.39 -10.19 -8.51
C PRO A 88 -19.76 -9.55 -9.83
N SER A 89 -20.84 -8.77 -9.85
CA SER A 89 -21.21 -7.93 -11.00
C SER A 89 -20.22 -6.77 -11.15
N PHE A 90 -19.74 -6.25 -10.02
CA PHE A 90 -18.76 -5.17 -9.94
C PHE A 90 -17.86 -5.33 -8.72
N SER A 91 -16.64 -4.81 -8.78
CA SER A 91 -15.63 -4.90 -7.72
C SER A 91 -14.95 -3.55 -7.48
N LEU A 92 -14.49 -3.34 -6.26
CA LEU A 92 -13.63 -2.22 -5.86
C LEU A 92 -12.37 -2.78 -5.23
N GLU A 93 -11.20 -2.32 -5.71
CA GLU A 93 -9.91 -2.60 -5.07
C GLU A 93 -9.41 -1.34 -4.35
N ILE A 94 -9.10 -1.47 -3.06
CA ILE A 94 -8.52 -0.38 -2.25
C ILE A 94 -7.04 -0.67 -2.04
N GLY A 95 -6.16 0.27 -2.47
CA GLY A 95 -4.71 0.10 -2.44
C GLY A 95 -4.20 -0.78 -3.58
N SER A 96 -4.60 -0.48 -4.82
CA SER A 96 -4.30 -1.32 -6.00
C SER A 96 -2.83 -1.40 -6.36
N ASN A 97 -1.97 -0.57 -5.77
CA ASN A 97 -0.57 -0.45 -6.14
C ASN A 97 -0.43 -0.24 -7.66
N ASP A 98 0.47 -0.94 -8.32
CA ASP A 98 0.67 -0.89 -9.77
C ASP A 98 -0.23 -1.86 -10.57
N GLY A 99 -1.31 -2.35 -9.97
CA GLY A 99 -2.37 -3.10 -10.62
C GLY A 99 -2.18 -4.61 -10.67
N VAL A 100 -1.32 -5.18 -9.82
CA VAL A 100 -1.02 -6.62 -9.81
C VAL A 100 -2.27 -7.49 -9.58
N PHE A 101 -3.26 -7.01 -8.85
CA PHE A 101 -4.52 -7.73 -8.60
C PHE A 101 -5.61 -7.31 -9.58
N ILE A 102 -5.85 -6.00 -9.76
CA ILE A 102 -6.92 -5.47 -10.62
C ILE A 102 -6.83 -5.97 -12.07
N LYS A 103 -5.61 -6.20 -12.60
CA LYS A 103 -5.39 -6.70 -13.96
C LYS A 103 -6.00 -8.08 -14.25
N ASN A 104 -6.44 -8.81 -13.23
CA ASN A 104 -7.09 -10.10 -13.38
C ASN A 104 -8.62 -10.00 -13.52
N PHE A 105 -9.16 -8.79 -13.57
CA PHE A 105 -10.59 -8.50 -13.74
C PHE A 105 -10.85 -7.81 -15.08
N SER A 106 -12.08 -7.91 -15.57
CA SER A 106 -12.54 -7.10 -16.70
C SER A 106 -12.55 -5.63 -16.31
N LYS A 107 -11.98 -4.75 -17.13
CA LYS A 107 -11.91 -3.31 -16.91
C LYS A 107 -13.28 -2.65 -16.67
N LYS A 108 -14.35 -3.23 -17.25
CA LYS A 108 -15.74 -2.75 -17.08
C LYS A 108 -16.37 -3.16 -15.74
N LYS A 109 -15.73 -4.08 -15.01
CA LYS A 109 -16.30 -4.68 -13.78
C LYS A 109 -15.50 -4.38 -12.52
N ILE A 110 -14.48 -3.52 -12.61
CA ILE A 110 -13.67 -3.16 -11.46
C ILE A 110 -13.18 -1.72 -11.57
N ILE A 111 -13.14 -1.05 -10.43
CA ILE A 111 -12.43 0.21 -10.22
C ILE A 111 -11.45 0.07 -9.08
N ALA A 112 -10.51 0.99 -8.98
CA ALA A 112 -9.53 0.99 -7.90
C ALA A 112 -9.37 2.37 -7.27
N VAL A 113 -8.84 2.36 -6.05
CA VAL A 113 -8.38 3.55 -5.32
C VAL A 113 -6.95 3.31 -4.89
N GLU A 114 -6.03 4.20 -5.25
CA GLU A 114 -4.60 4.11 -4.93
C GLU A 114 -4.04 5.51 -4.62
N PRO A 115 -3.63 5.78 -3.37
CA PRO A 115 -3.18 7.12 -2.96
C PRO A 115 -1.84 7.53 -3.58
N CYS A 116 -1.02 6.58 -4.05
CA CYS A 116 0.24 6.88 -4.72
C CYS A 116 -0.01 7.21 -6.19
N SER A 117 -0.09 8.50 -6.53
CA SER A 117 -0.44 8.96 -7.88
C SER A 117 0.47 8.40 -8.99
N ASN A 118 1.74 8.11 -8.69
CA ASN A 118 2.65 7.45 -9.64
C ASN A 118 2.22 6.01 -9.95
N LEU A 119 1.61 5.30 -9.00
CA LEU A 119 1.10 3.94 -9.17
C LEU A 119 -0.29 3.96 -9.82
N ALA A 120 -1.19 4.84 -9.36
CA ALA A 120 -2.50 5.03 -9.96
C ALA A 120 -2.41 5.37 -11.46
N ARG A 121 -1.41 6.14 -11.88
CA ARG A 121 -1.14 6.41 -13.31
C ARG A 121 -0.80 5.15 -14.11
N ILE A 122 -0.16 4.15 -13.50
CA ILE A 122 0.16 2.88 -14.18
C ILE A 122 -1.12 2.14 -14.51
N THR A 123 -2.02 1.97 -13.53
CA THR A 123 -3.29 1.28 -13.71
C THR A 123 -4.22 2.01 -14.67
N ASN A 124 -4.28 3.36 -14.60
CA ASN A 124 -5.01 4.18 -15.56
C ASN A 124 -4.48 4.03 -17.00
N LYS A 125 -3.15 4.00 -17.20
CA LYS A 125 -2.53 3.74 -18.51
C LYS A 125 -2.85 2.33 -19.04
N LEU A 126 -3.08 1.37 -18.17
CA LEU A 126 -3.55 0.03 -18.55
C LEU A 126 -5.04 0.00 -18.91
N GLY A 127 -5.76 1.13 -18.75
CA GLY A 127 -7.16 1.30 -19.07
C GLY A 127 -8.14 0.92 -17.96
N TYR A 128 -7.68 0.81 -16.72
CA TYR A 128 -8.53 0.69 -15.54
C TYR A 128 -8.86 2.06 -14.97
N VAL A 129 -10.05 2.22 -14.42
CA VAL A 129 -10.40 3.43 -13.67
C VAL A 129 -9.81 3.34 -12.27
N THR A 130 -8.83 4.20 -11.98
CA THR A 130 -8.17 4.26 -10.65
C THR A 130 -8.15 5.69 -10.15
N TYR A 131 -8.74 5.90 -8.97
CA TYR A 131 -8.74 7.20 -8.28
C TYR A 131 -7.47 7.33 -7.45
N ASP A 132 -6.68 8.39 -7.66
CA ASP A 132 -5.45 8.67 -6.89
C ASP A 132 -5.75 9.41 -5.58
N LYS A 133 -6.45 8.71 -4.70
CA LYS A 133 -6.92 9.23 -3.41
C LYS A 133 -6.77 8.18 -2.32
N PHE A 134 -6.81 8.63 -1.07
CA PHE A 134 -7.08 7.72 0.05
C PHE A 134 -8.56 7.36 0.04
N TRP A 135 -8.85 6.10 0.29
CA TRP A 135 -10.22 5.66 0.51
C TRP A 135 -10.81 6.32 1.74
N ASN A 136 -11.99 6.89 1.60
CA ASN A 136 -12.77 7.47 2.70
C ASN A 136 -14.29 7.36 2.40
N LYS A 137 -15.12 7.91 3.28
CA LYS A 137 -16.58 7.84 3.14
C LYS A 137 -17.16 8.72 2.02
N GLU A 138 -16.35 9.60 1.43
CA GLU A 138 -16.79 10.57 0.41
C GLU A 138 -16.49 10.08 -1.03
N LEU A 139 -15.81 8.96 -1.16
CA LEU A 139 -15.53 8.25 -2.39
C LEU A 139 -16.56 7.15 -2.59
#